data_b2a677f03a3aaf630d5bedf8061ada57
#
_entry.id   b2a677f03a3aaf630d5bedf8061ada57
#
_cell.length_a   1.000
_cell.length_b   1.000
_cell.length_c   1.000
_cell.angle_alpha   90.00
_cell.angle_beta   90.00
_cell.angle_gamma   90.00
#
_symmetry.space_group_name_H-M   'P 1'
#
loop_
_entity.id
_entity.type
_entity.pdbx_description
1 polymer ?
#
loop_
_entity_poly.entity_id
_entity_poly.type
_entity_poly.pdbx_seq_one_letter_code
_entity_poly.pdbx_strand_id
1 'polypeptide(L)'
;MKKTLIIAEAGVNHNGDLNLAKKLIEIAADSGADFVKFQSFKAKNCISTKAKKAPYQLKTTASDESQLQMVQKLELDIKAHKELILHAKKCNIAFLSTPFDLESVDLLNELGLKIFKIPSGEITNLPYLKKIAKLNKKIILSTGMANLGEIEEALNMLYKNGAKRQNITLLHCTTEYPAPFNEVNLKAMQSLKDAFKLDVGYSDHTQGIHISLAAVALGACVIEKHFTLDKNMSGPDHKASLEPHELKTLCTQIRQIQKAMGDGIKKASKSERKNINIVRKSLVAKKDIQKGEIFNEENLTTKRPANGISAMRYEEFLGKIATKNYKEDELICE
;
A
#
# COMPACT_ATOMS: atom_id res chain seq x y z
N MET A 1 -13.37 1.59 0.53
CA MET A 1 -11.99 1.38 1.05
C MET A 1 -11.43 2.71 1.55
N LYS A 2 -10.73 2.72 2.70
CA LYS A 2 -9.99 3.92 3.14
C LYS A 2 -8.86 4.21 2.13
N LYS A 3 -8.50 5.48 1.93
CA LYS A 3 -7.36 5.86 1.08
C LYS A 3 -6.07 5.27 1.67
N THR A 4 -5.30 4.50 0.88
CA THR A 4 -3.97 4.03 1.29
C THR A 4 -3.02 5.22 1.38
N LEU A 5 -2.39 5.40 2.53
CA LEU A 5 -1.35 6.41 2.69
C LEU A 5 -0.04 5.89 2.06
N ILE A 6 0.66 6.74 1.35
CA ILE A 6 1.95 6.42 0.72
C ILE A 6 3.02 7.22 1.44
N ILE A 7 3.94 6.50 2.09
CA ILE A 7 5.10 7.06 2.76
C ILE A 7 6.33 6.79 1.87
N ALA A 8 6.82 7.83 1.23
CA ALA A 8 8.08 7.78 0.51
C ALA A 8 9.23 7.89 1.54
N GLU A 9 9.92 6.79 1.78
CA GLU A 9 11.03 6.70 2.72
C GLU A 9 12.33 7.18 2.09
N ALA A 10 12.67 8.44 2.33
CA ALA A 10 13.99 8.97 2.01
C ALA A 10 15.07 8.33 2.91
N GLY A 11 14.67 7.96 4.13
CA GLY A 11 15.56 7.32 5.09
C GLY A 11 16.83 8.12 5.32
N VAL A 12 17.97 7.49 5.04
CA VAL A 12 19.30 8.10 5.09
C VAL A 12 19.92 8.33 3.70
N ASN A 13 19.14 8.18 2.63
CA ASN A 13 19.61 8.35 1.24
C ASN A 13 20.01 9.79 0.87
N HIS A 14 19.93 10.71 1.82
CA HIS A 14 20.52 12.05 1.72
C HIS A 14 22.02 12.07 2.00
N ASN A 15 22.62 10.98 2.48
CA ASN A 15 24.06 10.86 2.76
C ASN A 15 24.65 11.99 3.62
N GLY A 16 23.86 12.58 4.55
CA GLY A 16 24.26 13.72 5.37
C GLY A 16 24.18 15.08 4.67
N ASP A 17 23.82 15.13 3.39
CA ASP A 17 23.70 16.38 2.62
C ASP A 17 22.27 16.92 2.67
N LEU A 18 22.12 18.15 3.20
CA LEU A 18 20.83 18.81 3.32
C LEU A 18 20.19 19.17 1.97
N ASN A 19 20.98 19.44 0.94
CA ASN A 19 20.48 19.75 -0.40
C ASN A 19 19.92 18.48 -1.06
N LEU A 20 20.60 17.34 -0.90
CA LEU A 20 20.08 16.04 -1.33
C LEU A 20 18.78 15.71 -0.59
N ALA A 21 18.72 15.97 0.72
CA ALA A 21 17.50 15.77 1.50
C ALA A 21 16.32 16.62 0.98
N LYS A 22 16.55 17.90 0.64
CA LYS A 22 15.55 18.78 0.02
C LYS A 22 15.10 18.24 -1.35
N LYS A 23 16.05 17.78 -2.16
CA LYS A 23 15.75 17.18 -3.46
C LYS A 23 14.86 15.93 -3.35
N LEU A 24 15.13 15.08 -2.37
CA LEU A 24 14.27 13.92 -2.07
C LEU A 24 12.86 14.36 -1.69
N ILE A 25 12.68 15.44 -0.93
CA ILE A 25 11.34 15.99 -0.62
C ILE A 25 10.58 16.39 -1.89
N GLU A 26 11.25 17.12 -2.81
CA GLU A 26 10.66 17.54 -4.08
C GLU A 26 10.19 16.34 -4.90
N ILE A 27 11.04 15.33 -5.04
CA ILE A 27 10.72 14.09 -5.79
C ILE A 27 9.55 13.34 -5.16
N ALA A 28 9.51 13.22 -3.83
CA ALA A 28 8.39 12.57 -3.14
C ALA A 28 7.06 13.31 -3.39
N ALA A 29 7.07 14.64 -3.35
CA ALA A 29 5.92 15.48 -3.64
C ALA A 29 5.47 15.33 -5.10
N ASP A 30 6.38 15.46 -6.06
CA ASP A 30 6.11 15.34 -7.50
C ASP A 30 5.63 13.95 -7.92
N SER A 31 6.01 12.94 -7.14
CA SER A 31 5.56 11.56 -7.32
C SER A 31 4.14 11.33 -6.81
N GLY A 32 3.58 12.22 -5.98
CA GLY A 32 2.24 12.10 -5.42
C GLY A 32 2.18 11.24 -4.14
N ALA A 33 3.28 11.13 -3.40
CA ALA A 33 3.29 10.54 -2.06
C ALA A 33 2.51 11.42 -1.06
N ASP A 34 1.97 10.82 0.00
CA ASP A 34 1.28 11.55 1.05
C ASP A 34 2.28 12.08 2.11
N PHE A 35 3.36 11.34 2.33
CA PHE A 35 4.43 11.67 3.26
C PHE A 35 5.80 11.44 2.62
N VAL A 36 6.76 12.31 2.95
CA VAL A 36 8.20 12.00 2.87
C VAL A 36 8.70 11.70 4.27
N LYS A 37 9.46 10.61 4.43
CA LYS A 37 9.96 10.18 5.73
C LYS A 37 11.48 10.10 5.75
N PHE A 38 12.06 10.64 6.83
CA PHE A 38 13.48 10.57 7.17
C PHE A 38 13.71 9.73 8.42
N GLN A 39 14.94 9.69 8.87
CA GLN A 39 15.37 9.05 10.11
C GLN A 39 16.03 10.08 11.01
N SER A 40 15.72 10.05 12.31
CA SER A 40 16.27 10.95 13.32
C SER A 40 16.94 10.15 14.40
N PHE A 41 18.21 10.37 14.59
CA PHE A 41 19.00 9.65 15.59
C PHE A 41 20.24 10.45 16.02
N LYS A 42 20.73 10.10 17.20
CA LYS A 42 22.09 10.33 17.64
C LYS A 42 22.79 8.98 17.64
N ALA A 43 23.71 8.76 16.72
CA ALA A 43 24.35 7.46 16.51
C ALA A 43 24.91 6.86 17.81
N LYS A 44 25.55 7.70 18.65
CA LYS A 44 26.08 7.33 19.97
C LYS A 44 25.01 6.83 20.96
N ASN A 45 23.74 7.22 20.78
CA ASN A 45 22.62 6.79 21.65
C ASN A 45 21.98 5.49 21.13
N CYS A 46 22.19 5.15 19.86
CA CYS A 46 21.58 3.97 19.22
C CYS A 46 22.54 2.81 19.10
N ILE A 47 23.86 3.08 18.94
CA ILE A 47 24.83 2.10 18.48
C ILE A 47 26.00 2.04 19.48
N SER A 48 26.21 0.83 20.03
CA SER A 48 27.40 0.54 20.85
C SER A 48 28.67 0.56 19.99
N THR A 49 29.78 1.01 20.56
CA THR A 49 31.09 0.96 19.89
C THR A 49 31.53 -0.44 19.46
N LYS A 50 30.91 -1.50 20.03
CA LYS A 50 31.16 -2.90 19.69
C LYS A 50 30.21 -3.46 18.63
N ALA A 51 29.22 -2.69 18.17
CA ALA A 51 28.26 -3.13 17.18
C ALA A 51 28.92 -3.35 15.81
N LYS A 52 28.55 -4.45 15.15
CA LYS A 52 29.01 -4.79 13.80
C LYS A 52 27.99 -4.33 12.76
N LYS A 53 28.46 -3.99 11.57
CA LYS A 53 27.60 -3.73 10.42
C LYS A 53 26.81 -4.98 10.04
N ALA A 54 25.57 -4.80 9.61
CA ALA A 54 24.80 -5.88 9.00
C ALA A 54 25.44 -6.34 7.66
N PRO A 55 25.24 -7.60 7.24
CA PRO A 55 25.86 -8.12 6.02
C PRO A 55 25.60 -7.30 4.76
N TYR A 56 24.39 -6.74 4.61
CA TYR A 56 24.05 -5.88 3.47
C TYR A 56 24.80 -4.53 3.51
N GLN A 57 25.01 -3.97 4.71
CA GLN A 57 25.77 -2.71 4.89
C GLN A 57 27.25 -2.87 4.51
N LEU A 58 27.85 -4.03 4.80
CA LEU A 58 29.23 -4.33 4.40
C LEU A 58 29.45 -4.32 2.90
N LYS A 59 28.40 -4.61 2.12
CA LYS A 59 28.46 -4.62 0.65
C LYS A 59 28.34 -3.24 0.01
N THR A 60 27.83 -2.25 0.73
CA THR A 60 27.40 -0.94 0.18
C THR A 60 28.11 0.25 0.82
N THR A 61 28.91 0.01 1.87
CA THR A 61 29.62 1.04 2.63
C THR A 61 31.10 0.66 2.81
N ALA A 62 31.95 1.62 3.20
CA ALA A 62 33.39 1.38 3.38
C ALA A 62 33.67 0.27 4.40
N SER A 63 34.63 -0.61 4.10
CA SER A 63 34.92 -1.79 4.91
C SER A 63 35.70 -1.45 6.19
N ASP A 64 36.39 -0.33 6.23
CA ASP A 64 37.31 0.12 7.28
C ASP A 64 36.67 1.01 8.36
N GLU A 65 35.37 1.33 8.20
CA GLU A 65 34.60 2.10 9.19
C GLU A 65 33.70 1.22 10.05
N SER A 66 33.56 1.56 11.34
CA SER A 66 32.60 0.90 12.23
C SER A 66 31.14 1.27 11.88
N GLN A 67 30.16 0.48 12.38
CA GLN A 67 28.74 0.83 12.22
C GLN A 67 28.44 2.22 12.82
N LEU A 68 29.01 2.53 13.98
CA LEU A 68 28.83 3.82 14.63
C LEU A 68 29.34 4.97 13.74
N GLN A 69 30.54 4.86 13.17
CA GLN A 69 31.10 5.87 12.28
C GLN A 69 30.29 6.05 11.00
N MET A 70 29.82 4.94 10.41
CA MET A 70 28.96 4.97 9.23
C MET A 70 27.68 5.76 9.51
N VAL A 71 26.98 5.42 10.59
CA VAL A 71 25.68 6.04 10.91
C VAL A 71 25.86 7.48 11.37
N GLN A 72 26.96 7.82 12.05
CA GLN A 72 27.25 9.17 12.54
C GLN A 72 27.32 10.21 11.41
N LYS A 73 27.81 9.82 10.22
CA LYS A 73 27.86 10.66 9.02
C LYS A 73 26.47 11.02 8.45
N LEU A 74 25.44 10.27 8.85
CA LEU A 74 24.09 10.37 8.35
C LEU A 74 23.15 11.14 9.30
N GLU A 75 23.68 11.66 10.42
CA GLU A 75 22.90 12.44 11.38
C GLU A 75 22.40 13.75 10.76
N LEU A 76 21.15 14.09 11.02
CA LEU A 76 20.59 15.42 10.77
C LEU A 76 20.40 16.16 12.10
N ASP A 77 20.88 17.38 12.19
CA ASP A 77 20.70 18.21 13.37
C ASP A 77 19.30 18.87 13.43
N ILE A 78 19.01 19.57 14.52
CA ILE A 78 17.72 20.26 14.70
C ILE A 78 17.49 21.36 13.65
N LYS A 79 18.55 22.02 13.16
CA LYS A 79 18.44 23.07 12.13
C LYS A 79 18.03 22.44 10.82
N ALA A 80 18.68 21.34 10.44
CA ALA A 80 18.33 20.56 9.25
C ALA A 80 16.86 20.09 9.31
N HIS A 81 16.41 19.52 10.43
CA HIS A 81 15.00 19.12 10.58
C HIS A 81 14.03 20.29 10.39
N LYS A 82 14.28 21.44 11.00
CA LYS A 82 13.44 22.63 10.81
C LYS A 82 13.40 23.09 9.35
N GLU A 83 14.54 23.09 8.67
CA GLU A 83 14.60 23.44 7.24
C GLU A 83 13.86 22.43 6.37
N LEU A 84 14.01 21.13 6.62
CA LEU A 84 13.31 20.08 5.86
C LEU A 84 11.81 20.12 6.08
N ILE A 85 11.33 20.37 7.30
CA ILE A 85 9.89 20.55 7.59
C ILE A 85 9.33 21.75 6.82
N LEU A 86 10.04 22.88 6.81
CA LEU A 86 9.63 24.07 6.06
C LEU A 86 9.63 23.79 4.54
N HIS A 87 10.64 23.08 4.05
CA HIS A 87 10.74 22.72 2.64
C HIS A 87 9.62 21.76 2.21
N ALA A 88 9.33 20.74 3.01
CA ALA A 88 8.21 19.82 2.77
C ALA A 88 6.86 20.57 2.72
N LYS A 89 6.66 21.54 3.62
CA LYS A 89 5.47 22.41 3.59
C LYS A 89 5.37 23.21 2.29
N LYS A 90 6.49 23.76 1.79
CA LYS A 90 6.52 24.49 0.50
C LYS A 90 6.19 23.58 -0.68
N CYS A 91 6.63 22.32 -0.63
CA CYS A 91 6.34 21.30 -1.64
C CYS A 91 4.95 20.65 -1.47
N ASN A 92 4.14 21.09 -0.49
CA ASN A 92 2.81 20.56 -0.20
C ASN A 92 2.79 19.03 0.09
N ILE A 93 3.83 18.52 0.76
CA ILE A 93 3.91 17.13 1.24
C ILE A 93 4.07 17.12 2.75
N ALA A 94 3.47 16.11 3.41
CA ALA A 94 3.62 15.96 4.85
C ALA A 94 5.00 15.38 5.20
N PHE A 95 5.65 15.98 6.21
CA PHE A 95 6.93 15.52 6.74
C PHE A 95 6.72 14.49 7.84
N LEU A 96 7.51 13.43 7.81
CA LEU A 96 7.59 12.40 8.85
C LEU A 96 9.07 12.06 9.11
N SER A 97 9.39 11.63 10.30
CA SER A 97 10.70 11.05 10.61
C SER A 97 10.57 9.94 11.64
N THR A 98 11.40 8.92 11.53
CA THR A 98 11.47 7.81 12.47
C THR A 98 12.53 8.15 13.53
N PRO A 99 12.18 8.33 14.80
CA PRO A 99 13.18 8.43 15.85
C PRO A 99 13.78 7.06 16.16
N PHE A 100 15.09 6.98 16.41
CA PHE A 100 15.76 5.74 16.80
C PHE A 100 16.35 5.82 18.21
N ASP A 101 16.17 6.92 18.93
CA ASP A 101 16.59 7.10 20.31
C ASP A 101 15.62 8.02 21.07
N LEU A 102 15.76 8.06 22.40
CA LEU A 102 14.87 8.81 23.26
C LEU A 102 14.96 10.33 23.09
N GLU A 103 16.14 10.87 22.78
CA GLU A 103 16.34 12.31 22.51
C GLU A 103 15.66 12.69 21.18
N SER A 104 15.76 11.82 20.18
CA SER A 104 15.08 12.01 18.89
C SER A 104 13.57 11.95 19.01
N VAL A 105 13.00 11.16 19.94
CA VAL A 105 11.56 11.20 20.24
C VAL A 105 11.16 12.57 20.79
N ASP A 106 11.94 13.14 21.73
CA ASP A 106 11.66 14.49 22.26
C ASP A 106 11.77 15.54 21.17
N LEU A 107 12.86 15.51 20.39
CA LEU A 107 13.09 16.44 19.28
C LEU A 107 11.89 16.47 18.31
N LEU A 108 11.44 15.31 17.84
CA LEU A 108 10.32 15.24 16.90
C LEU A 108 8.99 15.69 17.51
N ASN A 109 8.79 15.45 18.80
CA ASN A 109 7.62 15.95 19.52
C ASN A 109 7.64 17.47 19.67
N GLU A 110 8.79 18.08 20.01
CA GLU A 110 9.01 19.53 20.07
C GLU A 110 8.83 20.19 18.70
N LEU A 111 9.25 19.53 17.62
CA LEU A 111 9.02 19.97 16.24
C LEU A 111 7.55 19.84 15.80
N GLY A 112 6.70 19.28 16.65
CA GLY A 112 5.25 19.26 16.46
C GLY A 112 4.73 18.12 15.60
N LEU A 113 5.48 17.03 15.39
CA LEU A 113 5.03 15.87 14.64
C LEU A 113 3.78 15.26 15.30
N LYS A 114 2.84 14.82 14.46
CA LYS A 114 1.54 14.25 14.89
C LYS A 114 1.49 12.72 14.77
N ILE A 115 2.46 12.13 14.08
CA ILE A 115 2.58 10.69 13.84
C ILE A 115 3.99 10.28 14.23
N PHE A 116 4.11 9.17 14.96
CA PHE A 116 5.38 8.58 15.33
C PHE A 116 5.51 7.20 14.68
N LYS A 117 6.59 7.01 13.93
CA LYS A 117 6.95 5.71 13.38
C LYS A 117 7.84 4.98 14.39
N ILE A 118 7.46 3.76 14.73
CA ILE A 118 8.27 2.82 15.51
C ILE A 118 8.86 1.82 14.53
N PRO A 119 10.18 1.80 14.33
CA PRO A 119 10.83 0.86 13.42
C PRO A 119 10.86 -0.55 14.04
N SER A 120 11.05 -1.58 13.22
CA SER A 120 11.03 -2.98 13.66
C SER A 120 12.05 -3.29 14.77
N GLY A 121 13.20 -2.65 14.74
CA GLY A 121 14.24 -2.84 15.76
C GLY A 121 13.85 -2.36 17.16
N GLU A 122 12.84 -1.49 17.25
CA GLU A 122 12.41 -0.92 18.55
C GLU A 122 11.19 -1.63 19.14
N ILE A 123 10.67 -2.69 18.52
CA ILE A 123 9.44 -3.36 18.97
C ILE A 123 9.58 -3.99 20.37
N THR A 124 10.79 -4.37 20.77
CA THR A 124 11.11 -4.91 22.09
C THR A 124 11.80 -3.91 23.02
N ASN A 125 11.92 -2.64 22.60
CA ASN A 125 12.56 -1.59 23.39
C ASN A 125 11.54 -0.92 24.34
N LEU A 126 11.36 -1.50 25.51
CA LEU A 126 10.36 -1.03 26.49
C LEU A 126 10.49 0.45 26.89
N PRO A 127 11.69 1.02 27.19
CA PRO A 127 11.83 2.44 27.48
C PRO A 127 11.34 3.34 26.35
N TYR A 128 11.64 2.96 25.10
CA TYR A 128 11.26 3.67 23.89
C TYR A 128 9.74 3.60 23.67
N LEU A 129 9.13 2.41 23.77
CA LEU A 129 7.69 2.23 23.65
C LEU A 129 6.92 3.06 24.68
N LYS A 130 7.35 3.04 25.95
CA LYS A 130 6.78 3.85 27.01
C LYS A 130 6.82 5.35 26.70
N LYS A 131 7.94 5.83 26.17
CA LYS A 131 8.12 7.25 25.87
C LYS A 131 7.16 7.69 24.75
N ILE A 132 7.09 6.94 23.65
CA ILE A 132 6.19 7.25 22.54
C ILE A 132 4.72 7.16 22.96
N ALA A 133 4.34 6.15 23.75
CA ALA A 133 2.95 5.99 24.19
C ALA A 133 2.44 7.20 24.99
N LYS A 134 3.28 7.77 25.87
CA LYS A 134 2.95 8.97 26.67
C LYS A 134 2.65 10.22 25.83
N LEU A 135 3.12 10.29 24.60
CA LEU A 135 2.84 11.42 23.71
C LEU A 135 1.39 11.45 23.22
N ASN A 136 0.65 10.34 23.33
CA ASN A 136 -0.74 10.21 22.89
C ASN A 136 -0.96 10.68 21.42
N LYS A 137 -0.01 10.37 20.55
CA LYS A 137 -0.03 10.67 19.11
C LYS A 137 -0.46 9.44 18.31
N LYS A 138 -0.59 9.59 16.99
CA LYS A 138 -0.73 8.45 16.09
C LYS A 138 0.59 7.69 16.01
N ILE A 139 0.50 6.36 15.97
CA ILE A 139 1.65 5.45 15.95
C ILE A 139 1.54 4.56 14.71
N ILE A 140 2.64 4.43 13.98
CA ILE A 140 2.81 3.43 12.93
C ILE A 140 3.91 2.49 13.41
N LEU A 141 3.57 1.24 13.74
CA LEU A 141 4.46 0.24 14.29
C LEU A 141 4.82 -0.81 13.23
N SER A 142 6.09 -0.89 12.85
CA SER A 142 6.62 -1.97 12.02
C SER A 142 6.88 -3.23 12.82
N THR A 143 6.61 -4.40 12.23
CA THR A 143 6.61 -5.70 12.90
C THR A 143 7.64 -6.69 12.32
N GLY A 144 8.66 -6.20 11.58
CA GLY A 144 9.74 -7.04 11.08
C GLY A 144 10.48 -7.75 12.20
N MET A 145 10.93 -8.99 11.94
CA MET A 145 11.61 -9.89 12.89
C MET A 145 10.74 -10.36 14.07
N ALA A 146 9.53 -9.82 14.25
CA ALA A 146 8.68 -10.15 15.40
C ALA A 146 7.65 -11.24 15.07
N ASN A 147 7.35 -12.08 16.08
CA ASN A 147 6.20 -12.97 16.07
C ASN A 147 4.96 -12.30 16.70
N LEU A 148 3.79 -12.96 16.65
CA LEU A 148 2.53 -12.40 17.17
C LEU A 148 2.59 -12.10 18.68
N GLY A 149 3.30 -12.91 19.47
CA GLY A 149 3.43 -12.70 20.92
C GLY A 149 4.24 -11.44 21.24
N GLU A 150 5.34 -11.20 20.55
CA GLU A 150 6.15 -9.98 20.70
C GLU A 150 5.38 -8.73 20.27
N ILE A 151 4.58 -8.83 19.21
CA ILE A 151 3.70 -7.73 18.77
C ILE A 151 2.63 -7.45 19.83
N GLU A 152 2.02 -8.49 20.39
CA GLU A 152 1.02 -8.35 21.46
C GLU A 152 1.63 -7.69 22.69
N GLU A 153 2.83 -8.11 23.11
CA GLU A 153 3.54 -7.51 24.23
C GLU A 153 3.82 -6.03 24.00
N ALA A 154 4.33 -5.67 22.82
CA ALA A 154 4.57 -4.27 22.43
C ALA A 154 3.28 -3.45 22.47
N LEU A 155 2.18 -3.96 21.91
CA LEU A 155 0.87 -3.31 21.95
C LEU A 155 0.36 -3.12 23.38
N ASN A 156 0.47 -4.13 24.23
CA ASN A 156 0.07 -4.07 25.63
C ASN A 156 0.88 -3.00 26.38
N MET A 157 2.18 -2.90 26.11
CA MET A 157 3.03 -1.85 26.71
C MET A 157 2.64 -0.45 26.21
N LEU A 158 2.32 -0.29 24.92
CA LEU A 158 1.82 0.97 24.36
C LEU A 158 0.49 1.36 25.02
N TYR A 159 -0.48 0.46 25.14
CA TYR A 159 -1.79 0.72 25.75
C TYR A 159 -1.66 1.08 27.23
N LYS A 160 -0.89 0.29 28.00
CA LYS A 160 -0.64 0.53 29.43
C LYS A 160 -0.03 1.90 29.70
N ASN A 161 0.69 2.47 28.75
CA ASN A 161 1.36 3.76 28.89
C ASN A 161 0.66 4.92 28.17
N GLY A 162 -0.61 4.74 27.74
CA GLY A 162 -1.48 5.84 27.28
C GLY A 162 -1.76 5.90 25.79
N ALA A 163 -1.19 5.02 24.98
CA ALA A 163 -1.53 4.97 23.56
C ALA A 163 -2.98 4.46 23.36
N LYS A 164 -3.72 5.10 22.45
CA LYS A 164 -5.09 4.71 22.12
C LYS A 164 -5.08 3.72 20.96
N ARG A 165 -5.85 2.63 21.09
CA ARG A 165 -5.96 1.58 20.08
C ARG A 165 -6.24 2.12 18.66
N GLN A 166 -7.19 3.04 18.52
CA GLN A 166 -7.58 3.65 17.24
C GLN A 166 -6.47 4.52 16.60
N ASN A 167 -5.42 4.83 17.34
CA ASN A 167 -4.29 5.62 16.87
C ASN A 167 -3.11 4.76 16.39
N ILE A 168 -3.22 3.43 16.45
CA ILE A 168 -2.13 2.51 16.09
C ILE A 168 -2.44 1.85 14.76
N THR A 169 -1.45 1.88 13.85
CA THR A 169 -1.42 1.13 12.60
C THR A 169 -0.21 0.20 12.63
N LEU A 170 -0.40 -1.07 12.29
CA LEU A 170 0.69 -2.04 12.15
C LEU A 170 1.19 -2.06 10.70
N LEU A 171 2.51 -2.19 10.51
CA LEU A 171 3.08 -2.49 9.21
C LEU A 171 3.72 -3.88 9.24
N HIS A 172 3.26 -4.77 8.39
CA HIS A 172 4.02 -5.96 8.06
C HIS A 172 5.26 -5.55 7.26
N CYS A 173 6.41 -6.17 7.53
CA CYS A 173 7.63 -5.95 6.77
C CYS A 173 8.64 -7.07 6.99
N THR A 174 9.61 -7.19 6.07
CA THR A 174 10.78 -8.08 6.18
C THR A 174 12.04 -7.21 6.32
N THR A 175 12.86 -7.48 7.33
CA THR A 175 14.05 -6.67 7.66
C THR A 175 15.29 -7.22 6.94
N GLU A 176 15.24 -7.23 5.63
CA GLU A 176 16.36 -7.51 4.72
C GLU A 176 16.29 -6.52 3.54
N TYR A 177 17.44 -6.05 3.03
CA TYR A 177 17.51 -4.96 2.05
C TYR A 177 18.43 -5.33 0.88
N PRO A 178 17.89 -5.76 -0.28
CA PRO A 178 16.46 -5.99 -0.57
C PRO A 178 15.94 -7.32 0.01
N ALA A 179 14.65 -7.35 0.37
CA ALA A 179 13.99 -8.54 0.86
C ALA A 179 13.73 -9.54 -0.28
N PRO A 180 14.07 -10.85 -0.11
CA PRO A 180 13.74 -11.89 -1.07
C PRO A 180 12.22 -12.09 -1.19
N PHE A 181 11.69 -12.26 -2.40
CA PHE A 181 10.25 -12.37 -2.63
C PHE A 181 9.60 -13.56 -1.91
N ASN A 182 10.29 -14.68 -1.79
CA ASN A 182 9.81 -15.88 -1.10
C ASN A 182 9.76 -15.76 0.43
N GLU A 183 10.34 -14.69 1.01
CA GLU A 183 10.34 -14.41 2.44
C GLU A 183 9.36 -13.30 2.86
N VAL A 184 8.71 -12.64 1.90
CA VAL A 184 7.80 -11.51 2.14
C VAL A 184 6.55 -11.90 2.92
N ASN A 185 5.94 -13.04 2.61
CA ASN A 185 4.71 -13.54 3.26
C ASN A 185 3.59 -12.49 3.41
N LEU A 186 3.12 -11.90 2.31
CA LEU A 186 2.06 -10.87 2.33
C LEU A 186 0.78 -11.31 3.07
N LYS A 187 0.50 -12.63 3.14
CA LYS A 187 -0.65 -13.15 3.90
C LYS A 187 -0.57 -12.84 5.39
N ALA A 188 0.62 -12.60 5.93
CA ALA A 188 0.80 -12.19 7.32
C ALA A 188 0.10 -10.85 7.65
N MET A 189 -0.14 -9.98 6.67
CA MET A 189 -0.95 -8.78 6.85
C MET A 189 -2.38 -9.12 7.32
N GLN A 190 -2.99 -10.16 6.74
CA GLN A 190 -4.32 -10.61 7.16
C GLN A 190 -4.27 -11.21 8.56
N SER A 191 -3.24 -12.01 8.88
CA SER A 191 -3.05 -12.58 10.22
C SER A 191 -2.93 -11.50 11.29
N LEU A 192 -2.15 -10.44 11.02
CA LEU A 192 -2.04 -9.27 11.91
C LEU A 192 -3.39 -8.56 12.11
N LYS A 193 -4.13 -8.38 11.03
CA LYS A 193 -5.45 -7.75 11.06
C LYS A 193 -6.45 -8.56 11.87
N ASP A 194 -6.43 -9.88 11.70
CA ASP A 194 -7.35 -10.79 12.39
C ASP A 194 -6.99 -10.96 13.87
N ALA A 195 -5.72 -11.04 14.20
CA ALA A 195 -5.26 -11.16 15.59
C ALA A 195 -5.52 -9.88 16.39
N PHE A 196 -5.13 -8.73 15.85
CA PHE A 196 -5.14 -7.48 16.61
C PHE A 196 -6.30 -6.55 16.30
N LYS A 197 -7.09 -6.78 15.25
CA LYS A 197 -8.20 -5.92 14.80
C LYS A 197 -7.80 -4.45 14.69
N LEU A 198 -6.58 -4.20 14.20
CA LEU A 198 -6.02 -2.89 13.90
C LEU A 198 -5.97 -2.65 12.38
N ASP A 199 -5.79 -1.41 11.99
CA ASP A 199 -5.43 -1.07 10.61
C ASP A 199 -4.03 -1.64 10.31
N VAL A 200 -3.86 -2.30 9.15
CA VAL A 200 -2.60 -2.92 8.76
C VAL A 200 -2.14 -2.36 7.41
N GLY A 201 -0.88 -2.04 7.31
CA GLY A 201 -0.17 -1.65 6.09
C GLY A 201 1.04 -2.55 5.83
N TYR A 202 1.86 -2.13 4.89
CA TYR A 202 3.06 -2.85 4.49
C TYR A 202 4.24 -1.90 4.31
N SER A 203 5.38 -2.22 4.92
CA SER A 203 6.67 -1.57 4.69
C SER A 203 7.48 -2.49 3.78
N ASP A 204 7.74 -2.02 2.57
CA ASP A 204 8.25 -2.85 1.47
C ASP A 204 9.75 -2.62 1.24
N HIS A 205 10.54 -3.66 1.47
CA HIS A 205 11.98 -3.68 1.21
C HIS A 205 12.37 -4.54 0.00
N THR A 206 11.39 -5.03 -0.78
CA THR A 206 11.67 -5.81 -2.01
C THR A 206 12.12 -4.90 -3.15
N GLN A 207 12.65 -5.47 -4.21
CA GLN A 207 12.93 -4.73 -5.45
C GLN A 207 11.64 -4.45 -6.23
N GLY A 208 11.61 -3.28 -6.91
CA GLY A 208 10.48 -2.88 -7.74
C GLY A 208 9.23 -2.50 -6.93
N ILE A 209 8.08 -2.46 -7.61
CA ILE A 209 6.83 -1.90 -7.07
C ILE A 209 5.70 -2.91 -6.89
N HIS A 210 5.82 -4.10 -7.49
CA HIS A 210 4.72 -5.06 -7.65
C HIS A 210 4.25 -5.65 -6.31
N ILE A 211 5.15 -5.83 -5.33
CA ILE A 211 4.77 -6.33 -4.01
C ILE A 211 3.96 -5.28 -3.24
N SER A 212 4.37 -4.02 -3.29
CA SER A 212 3.58 -2.91 -2.74
C SER A 212 2.17 -2.83 -3.35
N LEU A 213 2.04 -3.02 -4.67
CA LEU A 213 0.74 -3.03 -5.36
C LEU A 213 -0.13 -4.20 -4.94
N ALA A 214 0.46 -5.39 -4.79
CA ALA A 214 -0.22 -6.57 -4.27
C ALA A 214 -0.70 -6.35 -2.82
N ALA A 215 0.13 -5.74 -1.97
CA ALA A 215 -0.26 -5.40 -0.60
C ALA A 215 -1.46 -4.44 -0.56
N VAL A 216 -1.53 -3.45 -1.47
CA VAL A 216 -2.70 -2.56 -1.59
C VAL A 216 -3.96 -3.34 -1.98
N ALA A 217 -3.86 -4.25 -2.94
CA ALA A 217 -4.98 -5.11 -3.35
C ALA A 217 -5.46 -6.02 -2.20
N LEU A 218 -4.54 -6.45 -1.32
CA LEU A 218 -4.84 -7.19 -0.09
C LEU A 218 -5.35 -6.30 1.07
N GLY A 219 -5.47 -4.99 0.85
CA GLY A 219 -6.08 -4.08 1.82
C GLY A 219 -5.11 -3.29 2.69
N ALA A 220 -3.83 -3.17 2.31
CA ALA A 220 -2.89 -2.30 3.01
C ALA A 220 -3.40 -0.87 3.09
N CYS A 221 -3.52 -0.32 4.31
CA CYS A 221 -3.93 1.05 4.53
C CYS A 221 -2.77 2.06 4.49
N VAL A 222 -1.53 1.56 4.57
CA VAL A 222 -0.28 2.31 4.46
C VAL A 222 0.69 1.49 3.61
N ILE A 223 1.37 2.13 2.68
CA ILE A 223 2.56 1.61 1.99
C ILE A 223 3.72 2.52 2.35
N GLU A 224 4.80 1.92 2.85
CA GLU A 224 6.08 2.58 3.07
C GLU A 224 7.11 1.94 2.13
N LYS A 225 7.86 2.76 1.42
CA LYS A 225 8.85 2.28 0.45
C LYS A 225 10.03 3.23 0.37
N HIS A 226 11.26 2.68 0.46
CA HIS A 226 12.49 3.45 0.26
C HIS A 226 12.60 3.97 -1.17
N PHE A 227 13.10 5.19 -1.30
CA PHE A 227 13.43 5.79 -2.59
C PHE A 227 14.73 6.60 -2.52
N THR A 228 15.35 6.80 -3.65
CA THR A 228 16.64 7.48 -3.82
C THR A 228 16.63 8.32 -5.11
N LEU A 229 17.65 9.11 -5.31
CA LEU A 229 17.90 9.79 -6.59
C LEU A 229 18.49 8.84 -7.63
N ASP A 230 19.41 7.96 -7.21
CA ASP A 230 20.09 6.97 -8.05
C ASP A 230 20.50 5.77 -7.17
N LYS A 231 20.17 4.56 -7.61
CA LYS A 231 20.49 3.29 -6.93
C LYS A 231 21.98 3.01 -6.85
N ASN A 232 22.80 3.68 -7.68
CA ASN A 232 24.23 3.50 -7.73
C ASN A 232 24.99 4.41 -6.76
N MET A 233 24.32 5.31 -6.04
CA MET A 233 24.94 6.12 -4.99
C MET A 233 25.47 5.24 -3.86
N SER A 234 26.56 5.68 -3.24
CA SER A 234 27.12 5.04 -2.03
C SER A 234 26.19 5.29 -0.85
N GLY A 235 25.93 4.27 -0.04
CA GLY A 235 25.09 4.35 1.16
C GLY A 235 24.37 3.04 1.43
N PRO A 236 23.79 2.86 2.64
CA PRO A 236 23.26 1.56 3.06
C PRO A 236 21.99 1.14 2.30
N ASP A 237 21.12 2.10 1.88
CA ASP A 237 19.75 1.80 1.47
C ASP A 237 19.48 2.05 -0.03
N HIS A 238 20.40 2.68 -0.78
CA HIS A 238 20.16 3.06 -2.18
C HIS A 238 19.79 1.89 -3.08
N LYS A 239 20.45 0.73 -2.94
CA LYS A 239 20.24 -0.45 -3.78
C LYS A 239 18.84 -1.07 -3.65
N ALA A 240 18.24 -0.98 -2.46
CA ALA A 240 16.89 -1.47 -2.19
C ALA A 240 15.80 -0.42 -2.47
N SER A 241 16.19 0.80 -2.82
CA SER A 241 15.30 1.95 -2.99
C SER A 241 14.76 2.05 -4.41
N LEU A 242 13.62 2.71 -4.57
CA LEU A 242 13.06 3.10 -5.87
C LEU A 242 13.74 4.35 -6.41
N GLU A 243 13.92 4.42 -7.72
CA GLU A 243 14.27 5.66 -8.40
C GLU A 243 13.04 6.55 -8.61
N PRO A 244 13.21 7.86 -8.96
CA PRO A 244 12.11 8.82 -9.02
C PRO A 244 10.95 8.37 -9.93
N HIS A 245 11.26 7.81 -11.11
CA HIS A 245 10.27 7.33 -12.05
C HIS A 245 9.49 6.10 -11.54
N GLU A 246 10.16 5.22 -10.78
CA GLU A 246 9.53 4.05 -10.14
C GLU A 246 8.60 4.48 -9.00
N LEU A 247 9.02 5.46 -8.17
CA LEU A 247 8.18 6.01 -7.11
C LEU A 247 6.92 6.66 -7.66
N LYS A 248 7.05 7.47 -8.73
CA LYS A 248 5.90 8.09 -9.40
C LYS A 248 4.95 7.04 -9.97
N THR A 249 5.49 5.99 -10.57
CA THR A 249 4.72 4.86 -11.10
C THR A 249 3.98 4.15 -9.96
N LEU A 250 4.66 3.85 -8.85
CA LEU A 250 4.04 3.24 -7.66
C LEU A 250 2.87 4.07 -7.16
N CYS A 251 3.09 5.37 -6.92
CA CYS A 251 2.03 6.27 -6.44
C CYS A 251 0.81 6.28 -7.36
N THR A 252 1.06 6.40 -8.67
CA THR A 252 0.01 6.42 -9.69
C THR A 252 -0.79 5.12 -9.70
N GLN A 253 -0.10 3.98 -9.71
CA GLN A 253 -0.74 2.66 -9.79
C GLN A 253 -1.49 2.31 -8.50
N ILE A 254 -1.00 2.71 -7.32
CA ILE A 254 -1.76 2.59 -6.06
C ILE A 254 -3.10 3.31 -6.18
N ARG A 255 -3.14 4.54 -6.71
CA ARG A 255 -4.39 5.30 -6.87
C ARG A 255 -5.33 4.64 -7.89
N GLN A 256 -4.79 4.03 -8.95
CA GLN A 256 -5.58 3.27 -9.94
C GLN A 256 -6.18 2.01 -9.31
N ILE A 257 -5.39 1.21 -8.57
CA ILE A 257 -5.87 0.02 -7.86
C ILE A 257 -6.99 0.40 -6.88
N GLN A 258 -6.80 1.44 -6.08
CA GLN A 258 -7.82 1.90 -5.14
C GLN A 258 -9.18 2.23 -5.81
N LYS A 259 -9.14 2.84 -7.01
CA LYS A 259 -10.35 3.10 -7.81
C LYS A 259 -10.96 1.81 -8.35
N ALA A 260 -10.12 0.84 -8.74
CA ALA A 260 -10.55 -0.42 -9.32
C ALA A 260 -11.15 -1.40 -8.30
N MET A 261 -10.80 -1.28 -6.99
CA MET A 261 -11.27 -2.19 -5.94
C MET A 261 -12.80 -2.19 -5.76
N GLY A 262 -13.47 -1.08 -6.01
CA GLY A 262 -14.93 -0.98 -5.93
C GLY A 262 -15.54 -1.25 -4.55
N ASP A 263 -16.82 -1.62 -4.56
CA ASP A 263 -17.65 -1.88 -3.36
C ASP A 263 -17.89 -3.39 -3.10
N GLY A 264 -17.42 -4.28 -3.97
CA GLY A 264 -17.61 -5.73 -3.90
C GLY A 264 -18.99 -6.21 -4.37
N ILE A 265 -19.90 -5.32 -4.74
CA ILE A 265 -21.25 -5.69 -5.22
C ILE A 265 -21.18 -5.98 -6.72
N LYS A 266 -21.44 -7.25 -7.12
CA LYS A 266 -21.46 -7.62 -8.54
C LYS A 266 -22.75 -7.15 -9.19
N LYS A 267 -22.65 -6.08 -9.97
CA LYS A 267 -23.73 -5.51 -10.78
C LYS A 267 -23.18 -4.96 -12.09
N ALA A 268 -24.02 -4.78 -13.08
CA ALA A 268 -23.62 -4.13 -14.32
C ALA A 268 -23.18 -2.68 -14.03
N SER A 269 -21.95 -2.35 -14.41
CA SER A 269 -21.40 -1.01 -14.28
C SER A 269 -22.14 0.00 -15.17
N LYS A 270 -21.94 1.29 -14.91
CA LYS A 270 -22.53 2.35 -15.73
C LYS A 270 -22.17 2.22 -17.21
N SER A 271 -20.95 1.85 -17.51
CA SER A 271 -20.46 1.65 -18.87
C SER A 271 -21.04 0.40 -19.54
N GLU A 272 -21.28 -0.68 -18.78
CA GLU A 272 -21.85 -1.93 -19.30
C GLU A 272 -23.34 -1.85 -19.57
N ARG A 273 -24.11 -1.03 -18.82
CA ARG A 273 -25.57 -0.95 -18.95
C ARG A 273 -26.03 -0.67 -20.37
N LYS A 274 -25.32 0.20 -21.10
CA LYS A 274 -25.62 0.51 -22.51
C LYS A 274 -25.41 -0.67 -23.46
N ASN A 275 -24.58 -1.64 -23.07
CA ASN A 275 -24.27 -2.81 -23.87
C ASN A 275 -25.26 -3.96 -23.64
N ILE A 276 -26.07 -3.91 -22.58
CA ILE A 276 -27.01 -5.00 -22.23
C ILE A 276 -27.97 -5.27 -23.38
N ASN A 277 -28.62 -4.25 -23.89
CA ASN A 277 -29.60 -4.39 -24.96
C ASN A 277 -28.98 -4.81 -26.30
N ILE A 278 -27.71 -4.46 -26.53
CA ILE A 278 -27.00 -4.77 -27.78
C ILE A 278 -26.47 -6.20 -27.79
N VAL A 279 -25.90 -6.64 -26.65
CA VAL A 279 -25.09 -7.86 -26.57
C VAL A 279 -25.90 -9.08 -26.08
N ARG A 280 -26.88 -8.89 -25.21
CA ARG A 280 -27.73 -9.98 -24.76
C ARG A 280 -28.67 -10.42 -25.88
N LYS A 281 -29.29 -11.60 -25.73
CA LYS A 281 -30.15 -12.23 -26.74
C LYS A 281 -31.59 -12.20 -26.33
N SER A 282 -32.48 -12.19 -27.33
CA SER A 282 -33.91 -12.44 -27.22
C SER A 282 -34.29 -13.72 -27.96
N LEU A 283 -35.44 -14.24 -27.72
CA LEU A 283 -36.08 -15.30 -28.52
C LEU A 283 -36.41 -14.75 -29.90
N VAL A 284 -36.01 -15.48 -30.95
CA VAL A 284 -36.31 -15.17 -32.35
C VAL A 284 -36.72 -16.42 -33.11
N ALA A 285 -37.47 -16.23 -34.19
CA ALA A 285 -37.76 -17.30 -35.12
C ALA A 285 -36.47 -17.75 -35.84
N LYS A 286 -36.17 -19.05 -35.81
CA LYS A 286 -35.00 -19.65 -36.50
C LYS A 286 -35.25 -19.83 -37.99
N LYS A 287 -36.50 -19.89 -38.38
CA LYS A 287 -37.09 -19.95 -39.75
C LYS A 287 -38.48 -19.35 -39.75
N ASP A 288 -39.09 -19.18 -40.89
CA ASP A 288 -40.50 -18.75 -40.98
C ASP A 288 -41.41 -19.69 -40.17
N ILE A 289 -42.30 -19.12 -39.36
CA ILE A 289 -43.27 -19.84 -38.52
C ILE A 289 -44.65 -19.32 -38.84
N GLN A 290 -45.58 -20.22 -39.10
CA GLN A 290 -46.97 -19.82 -39.37
C GLN A 290 -47.78 -19.72 -38.06
N LYS A 291 -48.76 -18.84 -38.02
CA LYS A 291 -49.73 -18.78 -36.93
C LYS A 291 -50.36 -20.16 -36.71
N GLY A 292 -50.35 -20.62 -35.48
CA GLY A 292 -50.85 -21.95 -35.10
C GLY A 292 -49.79 -23.04 -35.02
N GLU A 293 -48.55 -22.80 -35.52
CA GLU A 293 -47.48 -23.73 -35.36
C GLU A 293 -46.96 -23.75 -33.90
N ILE A 294 -46.45 -24.91 -33.48
CA ILE A 294 -45.88 -25.10 -32.15
C ILE A 294 -44.40 -24.70 -32.18
N PHE A 295 -43.97 -23.86 -31.23
CA PHE A 295 -42.55 -23.55 -31.03
C PHE A 295 -41.78 -24.79 -30.58
N ASN A 296 -40.69 -25.09 -31.25
CA ASN A 296 -39.82 -26.22 -30.97
C ASN A 296 -38.35 -25.86 -31.27
N GLU A 297 -37.39 -26.76 -31.00
CA GLU A 297 -35.96 -26.51 -31.21
C GLU A 297 -35.54 -26.29 -32.68
N GLU A 298 -36.41 -26.71 -33.65
CA GLU A 298 -36.19 -26.55 -35.08
C GLU A 298 -36.62 -25.18 -35.61
N ASN A 299 -37.54 -24.48 -34.93
CA ASN A 299 -38.08 -23.19 -35.39
C ASN A 299 -37.86 -22.03 -34.43
N LEU A 300 -37.43 -22.28 -33.19
CA LEU A 300 -37.16 -21.26 -32.17
C LEU A 300 -35.63 -21.22 -31.87
N THR A 301 -35.06 -20.02 -31.71
CA THR A 301 -33.68 -19.82 -31.37
C THR A 301 -33.47 -18.53 -30.61
N THR A 302 -32.21 -18.18 -30.29
CA THR A 302 -31.85 -16.95 -29.56
C THR A 302 -30.81 -16.16 -30.34
N LYS A 303 -31.08 -14.91 -30.67
CA LYS A 303 -30.16 -13.98 -31.33
C LYS A 303 -30.15 -12.63 -30.63
N ARG A 304 -29.11 -11.82 -30.85
CA ARG A 304 -29.09 -10.40 -30.47
C ARG A 304 -30.07 -9.63 -31.35
N PRO A 305 -30.62 -8.52 -30.85
CA PRO A 305 -30.45 -7.82 -29.58
C PRO A 305 -31.38 -8.29 -28.46
N ALA A 306 -31.31 -7.70 -27.26
CA ALA A 306 -32.09 -8.04 -26.08
C ALA A 306 -33.30 -7.11 -25.89
N ASN A 307 -33.97 -6.70 -26.94
CA ASN A 307 -35.19 -5.86 -26.94
C ASN A 307 -36.49 -6.66 -27.08
N GLY A 308 -36.43 -7.98 -27.12
CA GLY A 308 -37.57 -8.90 -27.08
C GLY A 308 -37.59 -9.73 -25.81
N ILE A 309 -38.27 -10.87 -25.87
CA ILE A 309 -38.37 -11.84 -24.76
C ILE A 309 -36.98 -12.38 -24.45
N SER A 310 -36.61 -12.40 -23.17
CA SER A 310 -35.32 -12.90 -22.72
C SER A 310 -35.07 -14.32 -23.19
N ALA A 311 -33.86 -14.59 -23.69
CA ALA A 311 -33.38 -15.92 -24.03
C ALA A 311 -33.47 -16.94 -22.86
N MET A 312 -33.47 -16.47 -21.60
CA MET A 312 -33.64 -17.31 -20.41
C MET A 312 -35.02 -17.95 -20.29
N ARG A 313 -36.02 -17.46 -21.07
CA ARG A 313 -37.35 -17.98 -21.11
C ARG A 313 -37.56 -18.99 -22.26
N TYR A 314 -36.46 -19.49 -22.86
CA TYR A 314 -36.52 -20.37 -24.03
C TYR A 314 -37.44 -21.59 -23.79
N GLU A 315 -37.22 -22.30 -22.70
CA GLU A 315 -38.03 -23.51 -22.36
C GLU A 315 -39.51 -23.20 -22.09
N GLU A 316 -39.82 -21.98 -21.60
CA GLU A 316 -41.21 -21.57 -21.38
C GLU A 316 -42.01 -21.44 -22.70
N PHE A 317 -41.30 -21.25 -23.82
CA PHE A 317 -41.89 -21.07 -25.13
C PHE A 317 -41.95 -22.38 -25.94
N LEU A 318 -41.11 -23.36 -25.65
CA LEU A 318 -41.21 -24.68 -26.26
C LEU A 318 -42.59 -25.30 -25.96
N GLY A 319 -43.27 -25.79 -27.03
CA GLY A 319 -44.60 -26.35 -26.94
C GLY A 319 -45.75 -25.33 -26.97
N LYS A 320 -45.49 -24.02 -26.88
CA LYS A 320 -46.52 -22.99 -27.07
C LYS A 320 -46.84 -22.81 -28.55
N ILE A 321 -48.05 -22.36 -28.82
CA ILE A 321 -48.55 -22.11 -30.16
C ILE A 321 -48.23 -20.66 -30.58
N ALA A 322 -47.70 -20.48 -31.78
CA ALA A 322 -47.48 -19.19 -32.39
C ALA A 322 -48.78 -18.41 -32.60
N THR A 323 -48.86 -17.22 -32.02
CA THR A 323 -50.11 -16.40 -32.07
C THR A 323 -50.20 -15.59 -33.36
N LYS A 324 -49.10 -15.44 -34.10
CA LYS A 324 -49.00 -14.77 -35.43
C LYS A 324 -47.99 -15.48 -36.31
N ASN A 325 -47.89 -15.04 -37.56
CA ASN A 325 -46.81 -15.44 -38.42
C ASN A 325 -45.52 -14.71 -38.00
N TYR A 326 -44.36 -15.40 -38.02
CA TYR A 326 -43.03 -14.85 -37.79
C TYR A 326 -42.16 -15.15 -39.01
N LYS A 327 -41.38 -14.17 -39.43
CA LYS A 327 -40.30 -14.36 -40.38
C LYS A 327 -39.04 -14.79 -39.66
N GLU A 328 -38.16 -15.45 -40.39
CA GLU A 328 -36.79 -15.74 -39.88
C GLU A 328 -36.16 -14.47 -39.27
N ASP A 329 -35.52 -14.63 -38.11
CA ASP A 329 -34.92 -13.55 -37.31
C ASP A 329 -35.93 -12.56 -36.67
N GLU A 330 -37.22 -12.74 -36.83
CA GLU A 330 -38.20 -11.90 -36.15
C GLU A 330 -38.24 -12.23 -34.65
N LEU A 331 -38.29 -11.16 -33.82
CA LEU A 331 -38.42 -11.31 -32.36
C LEU A 331 -39.77 -11.97 -32.01
N ILE A 332 -39.70 -12.99 -31.16
CA ILE A 332 -40.91 -13.60 -30.59
C ILE A 332 -41.56 -12.61 -29.60
N CYS A 333 -42.84 -12.46 -29.66
CA CYS A 333 -43.66 -11.69 -28.71
C CYS A 333 -44.67 -12.60 -27.99
N GLU A 334 -45.20 -12.14 -26.84
CA GLU A 334 -46.23 -12.83 -26.04
C GLU A 334 -47.57 -12.79 -26.73
#